data_72d738576b53ac6b7156ff8b008ff1f5
#
_entry.id   72d738576b53ac6b7156ff8b008ff1f5
#
_cell.length_a   1.000
_cell.length_b   1.000
_cell.length_c   1.000
_cell.angle_alpha   90.00
_cell.angle_beta   90.00
_cell.angle_gamma   90.00
#
_symmetry.space_group_name_H-M   'P 1'
#
loop_
_entity.id
_entity.type
_entity.pdbx_description
1 polymer ?
#
loop_
_entity_poly.entity_id
_entity_poly.type
_entity_poly.pdbx_seq_one_letter_code
_entity_poly.pdbx_strand_id
1 'polypeptide(L)'
;GTFTSSGILTINRIARWNGSVWAELEEGANSTVRVVTLAGTNLYVGGSFSSVGTQSAYGLAYRSGSSWNSVAGGTSNGVNNLITSLAYYNNELYIGGLFTRVGNIVANGLAKWNGTSWSTFGNTIPGTVIYRLFVNSSDLYVGGFFTTMGGINARNLARWNGTAWSAFGA
;
A
#
# COMPACT_ATOMS: atom_id res chain seq x y z
N GLY A 1 11.78 5.06 1.03
CA GLY A 1 13.25 4.96 1.03
C GLY A 1 13.82 4.39 2.30
N THR A 2 15.14 4.29 2.33
CA THR A 2 15.94 3.85 3.51
C THR A 2 16.82 4.96 4.06
N PHE A 3 16.78 6.14 3.45
CA PHE A 3 17.58 7.30 3.84
C PHE A 3 17.19 7.84 5.23
N THR A 4 18.15 8.46 5.91
CA THR A 4 17.99 9.06 7.25
C THR A 4 18.37 10.53 7.27
N SER A 5 18.84 11.08 6.14
CA SER A 5 19.21 12.49 6.02
C SER A 5 19.09 13.01 4.59
N SER A 6 18.98 14.31 4.46
CA SER A 6 19.17 15.05 3.22
C SER A 6 19.98 16.30 3.53
N GLY A 7 21.28 16.29 3.16
CA GLY A 7 22.24 17.29 3.60
C GLY A 7 22.40 17.24 5.12
N ILE A 8 22.22 18.37 5.77
CA ILE A 8 22.28 18.51 7.25
C ILE A 8 20.95 18.19 7.95
N LEU A 9 19.89 17.98 7.18
CA LEU A 9 18.57 17.72 7.73
C LEU A 9 18.38 16.24 8.03
N THR A 10 18.02 15.91 9.26
CA THR A 10 17.59 14.54 9.62
C THR A 10 16.21 14.29 9.04
N ILE A 11 16.11 13.25 8.21
CA ILE A 11 14.87 12.87 7.54
C ILE A 11 14.75 11.35 7.58
N ASN A 12 13.74 10.83 8.23
CA ASN A 12 13.58 9.40 8.39
C ASN A 12 12.68 8.80 7.29
N ARG A 13 13.29 8.39 6.17
CA ARG A 13 12.74 7.53 5.12
C ARG A 13 11.60 8.11 4.29
N ILE A 14 11.06 9.29 4.69
CA ILE A 14 10.06 10.04 3.94
C ILE A 14 10.34 11.54 4.09
N ALA A 15 10.30 12.27 2.98
CA ALA A 15 10.54 13.70 2.92
C ALA A 15 9.61 14.36 1.90
N ARG A 16 9.35 15.64 2.08
CA ARG A 16 8.61 16.48 1.14
C ARG A 16 9.54 17.48 0.49
N TRP A 17 9.52 17.56 -0.81
CA TRP A 17 10.12 18.63 -1.60
C TRP A 17 9.05 19.67 -1.95
N ASN A 18 9.29 20.93 -1.68
CA ASN A 18 8.33 22.01 -1.95
C ASN A 18 8.68 22.83 -3.21
N GLY A 19 9.67 22.40 -3.99
CA GLY A 19 10.21 23.09 -5.15
C GLY A 19 11.54 23.80 -4.88
N SER A 20 11.91 24.01 -3.60
CA SER A 20 13.13 24.74 -3.21
C SER A 20 13.92 24.02 -2.12
N VAL A 21 13.25 23.45 -1.13
CA VAL A 21 13.89 22.79 0.01
C VAL A 21 13.20 21.49 0.37
N TRP A 22 13.99 20.55 0.89
CA TRP A 22 13.47 19.35 1.52
C TRP A 22 12.98 19.67 2.93
N ALA A 23 11.87 19.06 3.33
CA ALA A 23 11.35 19.11 4.67
C ALA A 23 11.03 17.69 5.17
N GLU A 24 11.23 17.46 6.44
CA GLU A 24 10.76 16.23 7.09
C GLU A 24 9.22 16.22 7.16
N LEU A 25 8.67 15.04 7.30
CA LEU A 25 7.25 14.83 7.58
C LEU A 25 7.14 14.28 9.01
N GLU A 26 7.24 15.19 9.98
CA GLU A 26 7.37 14.85 11.41
C GLU A 26 8.59 13.94 11.65
N GLU A 27 8.54 12.99 12.54
CA GLU A 27 9.68 12.11 12.82
C GLU A 27 9.92 11.05 11.73
N GLY A 28 9.09 11.05 10.64
CA GLY A 28 9.19 10.06 9.57
C GLY A 28 8.83 8.64 10.01
N ALA A 29 9.37 7.63 9.32
CA ALA A 29 9.11 6.23 9.63
C ALA A 29 10.31 5.55 10.30
N ASN A 30 10.07 4.59 11.20
CA ASN A 30 11.14 3.88 11.91
C ASN A 30 11.82 2.79 11.05
N SER A 31 11.27 2.44 9.89
CA SER A 31 11.87 1.52 8.92
C SER A 31 11.46 1.89 7.49
N THR A 32 11.81 1.06 6.51
CA THR A 32 11.72 1.36 5.08
C THR A 32 10.30 1.73 4.64
N VAL A 33 10.15 2.90 4.03
CA VAL A 33 9.00 3.26 3.22
C VAL A 33 9.26 2.86 1.76
N ARG A 34 8.40 2.03 1.19
CA ARG A 34 8.56 1.53 -0.19
C ARG A 34 7.67 2.24 -1.18
N VAL A 35 6.50 2.65 -0.76
CA VAL A 35 5.50 3.22 -1.64
C VAL A 35 4.75 4.35 -0.94
N VAL A 36 4.38 5.34 -1.72
CA VAL A 36 3.49 6.44 -1.32
C VAL A 36 2.42 6.61 -2.40
N THR A 37 1.22 6.99 -1.99
CA THR A 37 0.13 7.33 -2.91
C THR A 37 -0.78 8.38 -2.29
N LEU A 38 -1.40 9.20 -3.12
CA LEU A 38 -2.44 10.11 -2.70
C LEU A 38 -3.81 9.45 -2.88
N ALA A 39 -4.68 9.61 -1.88
CA ALA A 39 -6.07 9.23 -1.93
C ALA A 39 -6.90 10.41 -1.40
N GLY A 40 -7.48 11.16 -2.31
CA GLY A 40 -8.03 12.46 -1.99
C GLY A 40 -6.94 13.41 -1.47
N THR A 41 -7.15 13.96 -0.27
CA THR A 41 -6.17 14.83 0.40
C THR A 41 -5.19 14.09 1.31
N ASN A 42 -5.38 12.78 1.50
CA ASN A 42 -4.57 11.97 2.39
C ASN A 42 -3.37 11.37 1.64
N LEU A 43 -2.18 11.45 2.25
CA LEU A 43 -0.98 10.78 1.78
C LEU A 43 -0.86 9.42 2.48
N TYR A 44 -1.03 8.33 1.74
CA TYR A 44 -0.80 6.98 2.24
C TYR A 44 0.64 6.55 2.01
N VAL A 45 1.21 5.85 2.99
CA VAL A 45 2.56 5.28 2.93
C VAL A 45 2.52 3.81 3.28
N GLY A 46 3.25 3.00 2.50
CA GLY A 46 3.37 1.56 2.71
C GLY A 46 4.83 1.12 2.76
N GLY A 47 5.11 0.06 3.52
CA GLY A 47 6.47 -0.46 3.65
C GLY A 47 6.62 -1.55 4.70
N SER A 48 7.78 -1.56 5.39
CA SER A 48 8.10 -2.51 6.46
C SER A 48 8.31 -1.84 7.81
N PHE A 49 7.81 -0.63 7.99
CA PHE A 49 7.87 0.09 9.26
C PHE A 49 6.82 -0.40 10.27
N SER A 50 7.09 -0.22 11.55
CA SER A 50 6.12 -0.46 12.63
C SER A 50 5.55 0.82 13.24
N SER A 51 6.18 1.99 12.95
CA SER A 51 5.68 3.31 13.35
C SER A 51 6.04 4.38 12.34
N VAL A 52 5.24 5.46 12.32
CA VAL A 52 5.50 6.69 11.58
C VAL A 52 5.11 7.87 12.46
N GLY A 53 6.02 8.85 12.61
CA GLY A 53 5.90 9.80 13.69
C GLY A 53 5.74 9.07 15.02
N THR A 54 4.84 9.54 15.84
CA THR A 54 4.47 8.92 17.14
C THR A 54 3.44 7.80 17.03
N GLN A 55 2.95 7.48 15.79
CA GLN A 55 1.88 6.52 15.59
C GLN A 55 2.40 5.11 15.32
N SER A 56 1.88 4.12 16.06
CA SER A 56 2.02 2.71 15.69
C SER A 56 1.24 2.44 14.41
N ALA A 57 1.92 1.92 13.38
CA ALA A 57 1.32 1.76 12.06
C ALA A 57 2.02 0.64 11.29
N TYR A 58 1.67 -0.58 11.58
CA TYR A 58 2.30 -1.79 11.02
C TYR A 58 2.19 -1.88 9.50
N GLY A 59 3.21 -1.34 8.82
CA GLY A 59 3.39 -1.37 7.37
C GLY A 59 2.51 -0.42 6.56
N LEU A 60 1.47 0.21 7.17
CA LEU A 60 0.57 1.11 6.46
C LEU A 60 0.11 2.27 7.36
N ALA A 61 0.29 3.49 6.89
CA ALA A 61 -0.18 4.70 7.54
C ALA A 61 -0.72 5.70 6.53
N TYR A 62 -1.46 6.69 7.01
CA TYR A 62 -1.81 7.85 6.21
C TYR A 62 -1.59 9.15 6.98
N ARG A 63 -1.29 10.21 6.24
CA ARG A 63 -1.18 11.57 6.75
C ARG A 63 -2.38 12.38 6.29
N SER A 64 -3.10 12.96 7.25
CA SER A 64 -4.21 13.88 7.01
C SER A 64 -3.85 15.25 7.63
N GLY A 65 -3.79 16.28 6.81
CA GLY A 65 -3.26 17.56 7.23
C GLY A 65 -1.81 17.45 7.71
N SER A 66 -1.56 17.73 8.99
CA SER A 66 -0.24 17.61 9.63
C SER A 66 -0.03 16.33 10.43
N SER A 67 -1.04 15.47 10.61
CA SER A 67 -0.98 14.35 11.55
C SER A 67 -0.90 12.99 10.84
N TRP A 68 -0.02 12.12 11.33
CA TRP A 68 0.02 10.71 10.96
C TRP A 68 -1.07 9.92 11.68
N ASN A 69 -1.63 8.95 10.98
CA ASN A 69 -2.68 8.07 11.47
C ASN A 69 -2.43 6.64 11.01
N SER A 70 -2.78 5.67 11.84
CA SER A 70 -2.82 4.27 11.42
C SER A 70 -4.08 4.01 10.59
N VAL A 71 -3.98 3.11 9.62
CA VAL A 71 -5.16 2.62 8.88
C VAL A 71 -5.86 1.57 9.74
N ALA A 72 -7.19 1.69 9.87
CA ALA A 72 -8.04 0.78 10.67
C ALA A 72 -7.76 0.73 12.19
N GLY A 73 -7.19 1.81 12.75
CA GLY A 73 -7.34 2.13 14.17
C GLY A 73 -6.66 1.23 15.17
N GLY A 74 -5.44 0.70 14.92
CA GLY A 74 -4.73 0.14 16.06
C GLY A 74 -3.78 -1.03 15.84
N THR A 75 -3.21 -1.46 16.93
CA THR A 75 -2.08 -2.40 17.06
C THR A 75 -2.33 -3.80 16.51
N SER A 76 -3.59 -4.21 16.32
CA SER A 76 -3.95 -5.52 15.75
C SER A 76 -4.37 -5.47 14.28
N ASN A 77 -4.43 -4.29 13.68
CA ASN A 77 -5.08 -4.07 12.39
C ASN A 77 -4.10 -3.72 11.25
N GLY A 78 -2.82 -3.80 11.50
CA GLY A 78 -1.79 -3.59 10.50
C GLY A 78 -1.69 -4.71 9.47
N VAL A 79 -0.71 -4.59 8.63
CA VAL A 79 -0.35 -5.59 7.61
C VAL A 79 0.77 -6.44 8.16
N ASN A 80 0.63 -7.76 8.14
CA ASN A 80 1.58 -8.66 8.82
C ASN A 80 2.92 -8.85 8.10
N ASN A 81 3.08 -8.28 6.90
CA ASN A 81 4.32 -8.33 6.14
C ASN A 81 4.38 -7.15 5.15
N LEU A 82 5.40 -7.11 4.32
CA LEU A 82 5.78 -6.02 3.43
C LEU A 82 4.68 -5.62 2.45
N ILE A 83 4.37 -4.32 2.41
CA ILE A 83 3.65 -3.68 1.32
C ILE A 83 4.65 -3.20 0.27
N THR A 84 4.42 -3.57 -0.97
CA THR A 84 5.23 -3.21 -2.14
C THR A 84 4.58 -2.15 -3.00
N SER A 85 3.25 -2.10 -3.02
CA SER A 85 2.49 -1.19 -3.86
C SER A 85 1.18 -0.76 -3.24
N LEU A 86 0.80 0.50 -3.52
CA LEU A 86 -0.48 1.11 -3.19
C LEU A 86 -1.09 1.69 -4.46
N ALA A 87 -2.41 1.61 -4.56
CA ALA A 87 -3.17 2.27 -5.60
C ALA A 87 -4.51 2.78 -5.04
N TYR A 88 -4.94 3.96 -5.47
CA TYR A 88 -6.25 4.48 -5.14
C TYR A 88 -7.13 4.40 -6.39
N TYR A 89 -8.22 3.65 -6.31
CA TYR A 89 -9.09 3.36 -7.44
C TYR A 89 -10.54 3.20 -6.96
N ASN A 90 -11.46 3.85 -7.64
CA ASN A 90 -12.91 3.83 -7.32
C ASN A 90 -13.20 4.09 -5.83
N ASN A 91 -12.57 5.13 -5.25
CA ASN A 91 -12.70 5.54 -3.85
C ASN A 91 -12.26 4.50 -2.82
N GLU A 92 -11.47 3.51 -3.23
CA GLU A 92 -10.89 2.50 -2.34
C GLU A 92 -9.35 2.49 -2.46
N LEU A 93 -8.68 2.20 -1.35
CA LEU A 93 -7.24 1.98 -1.33
C LEU A 93 -6.95 0.49 -1.53
N TYR A 94 -6.23 0.17 -2.59
CA TYR A 94 -5.72 -1.18 -2.86
C TYR A 94 -4.29 -1.29 -2.37
N ILE A 95 -3.98 -2.39 -1.68
CA ILE A 95 -2.65 -2.70 -1.21
C ILE A 95 -2.16 -4.02 -1.80
N GLY A 96 -0.93 -4.01 -2.29
CA GLY A 96 -0.24 -5.17 -2.83
C GLY A 96 1.06 -5.46 -2.07
N GLY A 97 1.43 -6.74 -1.91
CA GLY A 97 2.65 -7.09 -1.19
C GLY A 97 2.86 -8.58 -0.97
N LEU A 98 3.62 -8.87 0.10
CA LEU A 98 3.99 -10.22 0.54
C LEU A 98 3.20 -10.67 1.78
N PHE A 99 2.22 -9.92 2.19
CA PHE A 99 1.45 -10.20 3.39
C PHE A 99 0.46 -11.35 3.17
N THR A 100 0.07 -12.00 4.26
CA THR A 100 -0.96 -13.04 4.27
C THR A 100 -2.19 -12.62 5.08
N ARG A 101 -2.09 -11.49 5.80
CA ARG A 101 -3.18 -10.93 6.61
C ARG A 101 -3.13 -9.41 6.59
N VAL A 102 -4.31 -8.81 6.64
CA VAL A 102 -4.49 -7.40 6.92
C VAL A 102 -5.63 -7.24 7.93
N GLY A 103 -5.35 -6.56 9.04
CA GLY A 103 -6.27 -6.58 10.16
C GLY A 103 -6.62 -8.01 10.58
N ASN A 104 -7.90 -8.29 10.70
CA ASN A 104 -8.42 -9.60 11.11
C ASN A 104 -8.73 -10.54 9.94
N ILE A 105 -8.49 -10.13 8.68
CA ILE A 105 -8.80 -10.95 7.51
C ILE A 105 -7.56 -11.61 6.91
N VAL A 106 -7.73 -12.81 6.37
CA VAL A 106 -6.73 -13.46 5.52
C VAL A 106 -6.79 -12.80 4.15
N ALA A 107 -5.65 -12.31 3.68
CA ALA A 107 -5.53 -11.64 2.38
C ALA A 107 -4.13 -11.90 1.82
N ASN A 108 -4.02 -12.82 0.90
CA ASN A 108 -2.74 -13.28 0.35
C ASN A 108 -2.22 -12.29 -0.70
N GLY A 109 -1.47 -11.28 -0.26
CA GLY A 109 -0.77 -10.33 -1.12
C GLY A 109 -1.64 -9.23 -1.73
N LEU A 110 -2.97 -9.30 -1.66
CA LEU A 110 -3.87 -8.30 -2.24
C LEU A 110 -5.10 -8.06 -1.36
N ALA A 111 -5.36 -6.81 -1.01
CA ALA A 111 -6.53 -6.39 -0.24
C ALA A 111 -6.96 -4.98 -0.62
N LYS A 112 -8.17 -4.59 -0.21
CA LYS A 112 -8.67 -3.23 -0.37
C LYS A 112 -9.31 -2.69 0.90
N TRP A 113 -9.21 -1.37 1.07
CA TRP A 113 -9.74 -0.57 2.17
C TRP A 113 -10.73 0.45 1.64
N ASN A 114 -11.96 0.47 2.15
CA ASN A 114 -13.02 1.38 1.72
C ASN A 114 -13.15 2.66 2.58
N GLY A 115 -12.20 2.90 3.49
CA GLY A 115 -12.23 3.99 4.46
C GLY A 115 -12.67 3.54 5.85
N THR A 116 -13.35 2.39 5.99
CA THR A 116 -13.87 1.87 7.27
C THR A 116 -13.50 0.42 7.55
N SER A 117 -13.39 -0.41 6.52
CA SER A 117 -13.13 -1.85 6.66
C SER A 117 -12.24 -2.39 5.55
N TRP A 118 -11.50 -3.44 5.91
CA TRP A 118 -10.73 -4.25 4.97
C TRP A 118 -11.61 -5.30 4.30
N SER A 119 -11.32 -5.58 3.05
CA SER A 119 -11.89 -6.72 2.32
C SER A 119 -10.84 -7.38 1.44
N THR A 120 -11.02 -8.69 1.20
CA THR A 120 -10.22 -9.43 0.25
C THR A 120 -10.55 -9.00 -1.17
N PHE A 121 -9.57 -9.14 -2.07
CA PHE A 121 -9.73 -8.80 -3.46
C PHE A 121 -8.94 -9.76 -4.35
N GLY A 122 -9.54 -10.18 -5.44
CA GLY A 122 -8.87 -11.00 -6.43
C GLY A 122 -8.80 -12.50 -6.12
N ASN A 123 -9.46 -13.00 -5.06
CA ASN A 123 -9.44 -14.43 -4.69
C ASN A 123 -8.02 -15.02 -4.67
N THR A 124 -7.08 -14.29 -4.07
CA THR A 124 -5.68 -14.68 -4.05
C THR A 124 -5.44 -15.89 -3.17
N ILE A 125 -4.59 -16.78 -3.61
CA ILE A 125 -4.20 -18.03 -2.91
C ILE A 125 -2.91 -17.84 -2.11
N PRO A 126 -2.61 -18.70 -1.12
CA PRO A 126 -1.33 -18.69 -0.43
C PRO A 126 -0.15 -18.76 -1.40
N GLY A 127 0.88 -17.95 -1.14
CA GLY A 127 2.04 -17.83 -2.03
C GLY A 127 1.91 -16.75 -3.11
N THR A 128 0.75 -16.11 -3.26
CA THR A 128 0.61 -14.92 -4.11
C THR A 128 1.45 -13.78 -3.58
N VAL A 129 2.24 -13.18 -4.45
CA VAL A 129 3.02 -11.97 -4.17
C VAL A 129 2.67 -10.90 -5.19
N ILE A 130 2.21 -9.75 -4.74
CA ILE A 130 1.94 -8.62 -5.62
C ILE A 130 3.13 -7.67 -5.57
N TYR A 131 3.72 -7.40 -6.72
CA TYR A 131 4.85 -6.48 -6.85
C TYR A 131 4.40 -5.07 -7.20
N ARG A 132 3.37 -4.93 -8.05
CA ARG A 132 2.92 -3.64 -8.54
C ARG A 132 1.41 -3.59 -8.74
N LEU A 133 0.84 -2.48 -8.32
CA LEU A 133 -0.51 -2.02 -8.66
C LEU A 133 -0.35 -0.76 -9.52
N PHE A 134 -1.11 -0.66 -10.59
CA PHE A 134 -1.13 0.51 -11.46
C PHE A 134 -2.56 0.81 -11.88
N VAL A 135 -2.96 2.06 -11.77
CA VAL A 135 -4.28 2.54 -12.20
C VAL A 135 -4.11 3.37 -13.47
N ASN A 136 -4.89 3.04 -14.47
CA ASN A 136 -5.00 3.83 -15.68
C ASN A 136 -6.48 4.15 -15.93
N SER A 137 -6.85 5.41 -15.67
CA SER A 137 -8.20 5.98 -15.83
C SER A 137 -9.34 5.12 -15.28
N SER A 138 -9.64 3.98 -15.92
CA SER A 138 -10.77 3.12 -15.61
C SER A 138 -10.40 1.73 -15.09
N ASP A 139 -9.12 1.37 -15.10
CA ASP A 139 -8.66 0.01 -14.85
C ASP A 139 -7.58 -0.04 -13.77
N LEU A 140 -7.62 -1.10 -12.96
CA LEU A 140 -6.54 -1.48 -12.06
C LEU A 140 -5.77 -2.67 -12.63
N TYR A 141 -4.49 -2.50 -12.84
CA TYR A 141 -3.55 -3.53 -13.27
C TYR A 141 -2.80 -4.08 -12.07
N VAL A 142 -2.68 -5.40 -12.00
CA VAL A 142 -2.03 -6.12 -10.91
C VAL A 142 -0.93 -6.99 -11.48
N GLY A 143 0.31 -6.67 -11.12
CA GLY A 143 1.50 -7.42 -11.52
C GLY A 143 2.17 -8.08 -10.32
N GLY A 144 2.59 -9.35 -10.47
CA GLY A 144 3.16 -10.06 -9.35
C GLY A 144 3.53 -11.51 -9.67
N PHE A 145 3.68 -12.32 -8.64
CA PHE A 145 3.88 -13.75 -8.73
C PHE A 145 2.57 -14.45 -8.36
N PHE A 146 1.84 -14.89 -9.37
CA PHE A 146 0.58 -15.63 -9.26
C PHE A 146 0.25 -16.36 -10.57
N THR A 147 -0.60 -17.35 -10.48
CA THR A 147 -1.11 -18.12 -11.64
C THR A 147 -2.58 -17.85 -11.91
N THR A 148 -3.29 -17.39 -10.89
CA THR A 148 -4.73 -17.08 -10.98
C THR A 148 -5.01 -15.74 -10.29
N MET A 149 -6.01 -15.02 -10.79
CA MET A 149 -6.50 -13.79 -10.18
C MET A 149 -8.02 -13.72 -10.41
N GLY A 150 -8.80 -13.49 -9.34
CA GLY A 150 -10.25 -13.38 -9.45
C GLY A 150 -10.95 -14.64 -9.95
N GLY A 151 -10.33 -15.81 -9.80
CA GLY A 151 -10.88 -17.10 -10.29
C GLY A 151 -10.58 -17.40 -11.75
N ILE A 152 -9.84 -16.54 -12.47
CA ILE A 152 -9.39 -16.79 -13.84
C ILE A 152 -7.91 -17.14 -13.89
N ASN A 153 -7.48 -17.90 -14.90
CA ASN A 153 -6.06 -18.10 -15.18
C ASN A 153 -5.47 -16.78 -15.67
N ALA A 154 -4.52 -16.23 -14.88
CA ALA A 154 -3.83 -15.00 -15.20
C ALA A 154 -2.41 -15.10 -14.64
N ARG A 155 -1.44 -15.34 -15.49
CA ARG A 155 -0.04 -15.49 -15.07
C ARG A 155 0.63 -14.14 -14.94
N ASN A 156 0.94 -13.76 -13.68
CA ASN A 156 1.79 -12.62 -13.32
C ASN A 156 1.24 -11.23 -13.67
N LEU A 157 0.18 -11.12 -14.48
CA LEU A 157 -0.45 -9.87 -14.86
C LEU A 157 -1.96 -10.05 -15.05
N ALA A 158 -2.75 -9.25 -14.37
CA ALA A 158 -4.21 -9.22 -14.48
C ALA A 158 -4.73 -7.77 -14.51
N ARG A 159 -5.89 -7.58 -15.13
CA ARG A 159 -6.61 -6.31 -15.20
C ARG A 159 -7.97 -6.46 -14.53
N TRP A 160 -8.33 -5.48 -13.74
CA TRP A 160 -9.66 -5.29 -13.17
C TRP A 160 -10.28 -4.02 -13.74
N ASN A 161 -11.46 -4.11 -14.34
CA ASN A 161 -12.16 -2.98 -14.95
C ASN A 161 -13.23 -2.35 -14.04
N GLY A 162 -13.24 -2.71 -12.75
CA GLY A 162 -14.27 -2.28 -11.79
C GLY A 162 -15.36 -3.33 -11.57
N THR A 163 -15.53 -4.29 -12.50
CA THR A 163 -16.57 -5.34 -12.42
C THR A 163 -16.03 -6.74 -12.67
N ALA A 164 -15.03 -6.91 -13.53
CA ALA A 164 -14.50 -8.20 -13.92
C ALA A 164 -12.98 -8.21 -14.06
N TRP A 165 -12.39 -9.38 -13.77
CA TRP A 165 -10.99 -9.66 -14.05
C TRP A 165 -10.79 -10.12 -15.48
N SER A 166 -9.66 -9.73 -16.07
CA SER A 166 -9.19 -10.24 -17.37
C SER A 166 -7.68 -10.50 -17.32
N ALA A 167 -7.25 -11.52 -18.08
CA ALA A 167 -5.84 -11.87 -18.23
C ALA A 167 -5.25 -11.20 -19.49
N PHE A 168 -3.93 -11.16 -19.57
CA PHE A 168 -3.18 -10.75 -20.75
C PHE A 168 -2.48 -11.96 -21.36
N GLY A 169 -2.76 -12.23 -22.61
CA GLY A 169 -2.22 -13.36 -23.34
C GLY A 169 -2.93 -14.68 -22.97
N ALA A 170 -3.40 -15.38 -23.93
CA ALA A 170 -3.81 -16.77 -23.83
C ALA A 170 -2.60 -17.65 -24.06
#